data_006ab09670aa3a13efa53aa86952dc7d
#
_entry.id   006ab09670aa3a13efa53aa86952dc7d
#
_cell.length_a   1.000
_cell.length_b   1.000
_cell.length_c   1.000
_cell.angle_alpha   90.00
_cell.angle_beta   90.00
_cell.angle_gamma   90.00
#
_symmetry.space_group_name_H-M   'P 1'
#
loop_
_entity.id
_entity.type
_entity.pdbx_description
1 polymer ?
#
loop_
_entity_poly.entity_id
_entity_poly.type
_entity_poly.pdbx_seq_one_letter_code
_entity_poly.pdbx_strand_id
1 'polypeptide(L)'
;MLLGVFGIGGFALSNSGAFAVEQVTVSGADHLSGDELTELAAVPAGSTLLNVDANGIATRLAANPWVKSVSVDRVFPNTLNLNITERSISAVVAVTVDSSNTVERWALSSDGMWLTKIPDDRNSAEGKALPDSVYNDAENALEITDIPYGSTPEAGSYCNNSNVENALGVIDGMTTELAGQGKSVAAASSDSTTLTLQNGIEIAFGDSKDIRDKERVCLQLMKEHEGKISYINVRVVNKPVWRSV
;
A
#
# COMPACT_ATOMS: atom_id res chain seq x y z
N MET A 1 -7.06 -48.07 28.14
CA MET A 1 -6.33 -47.27 29.13
C MET A 1 -5.09 -46.57 28.57
N LEU A 2 -4.73 -46.68 27.29
CA LEU A 2 -3.57 -46.02 26.65
C LEU A 2 -3.84 -44.60 26.13
N LEU A 3 -5.08 -44.25 25.82
CA LEU A 3 -5.43 -42.90 25.30
C LEU A 3 -5.35 -41.79 26.35
N GLY A 4 -5.51 -42.10 27.65
CA GLY A 4 -5.45 -41.07 28.71
C GLY A 4 -4.03 -40.63 29.06
N VAL A 5 -3.03 -41.47 28.85
CA VAL A 5 -1.63 -41.17 29.20
C VAL A 5 -1.00 -40.19 28.18
N PHE A 6 -1.38 -40.31 26.91
CA PHE A 6 -0.91 -39.38 25.87
C PHE A 6 -1.51 -37.97 26.03
N GLY A 7 -2.76 -37.86 26.51
CA GLY A 7 -3.41 -36.55 26.73
C GLY A 7 -2.79 -35.79 27.91
N ILE A 8 -2.47 -36.45 29.00
CA ILE A 8 -1.88 -35.82 30.20
C ILE A 8 -0.42 -35.46 29.95
N GLY A 9 0.35 -36.30 29.25
CA GLY A 9 1.73 -36.03 28.88
C GLY A 9 1.84 -34.85 27.91
N GLY A 10 0.97 -34.74 26.91
CA GLY A 10 0.92 -33.64 25.98
C GLY A 10 0.57 -32.29 26.64
N PHE A 11 -0.40 -32.31 27.57
CA PHE A 11 -0.80 -31.10 28.32
C PHE A 11 0.30 -30.64 29.29
N ALA A 12 1.03 -31.53 29.93
CA ALA A 12 2.15 -31.21 30.81
C ALA A 12 3.32 -30.65 30.05
N LEU A 13 3.59 -31.12 28.82
CA LEU A 13 4.63 -30.59 27.94
C LEU A 13 4.26 -29.23 27.38
N SER A 14 2.99 -28.99 27.00
CA SER A 14 2.55 -27.72 26.43
C SER A 14 2.66 -26.54 27.40
N ASN A 15 2.60 -26.81 28.71
CA ASN A 15 2.74 -25.81 29.78
C ASN A 15 4.08 -25.88 30.51
N SER A 16 5.02 -26.72 30.05
CA SER A 16 6.36 -26.77 30.64
C SER A 16 7.17 -25.54 30.24
N GLY A 17 7.93 -24.96 31.19
CA GLY A 17 8.82 -23.82 30.92
C GLY A 17 9.94 -24.10 29.90
N ALA A 18 10.07 -25.37 29.44
CA ALA A 18 11.08 -25.75 28.45
C ALA A 18 10.86 -25.10 27.07
N PHE A 19 9.62 -24.68 26.75
CA PHE A 19 9.27 -24.03 25.49
C PHE A 19 8.58 -22.69 25.73
N ALA A 20 8.88 -22.02 26.85
CA ALA A 20 8.39 -20.68 27.13
C ALA A 20 8.81 -19.72 26.01
N VAL A 21 7.92 -18.82 25.59
CA VAL A 21 8.26 -17.75 24.66
C VAL A 21 9.10 -16.72 25.42
N GLU A 22 10.40 -16.71 25.18
CA GLU A 22 11.35 -15.78 25.77
C GLU A 22 11.72 -14.65 24.82
N GLN A 23 11.63 -14.90 23.50
CA GLN A 23 11.92 -13.93 22.46
C GLN A 23 10.80 -13.86 21.45
N VAL A 24 10.45 -12.62 21.07
CA VAL A 24 9.62 -12.31 19.90
C VAL A 24 10.50 -11.53 18.94
N THR A 25 10.70 -12.06 17.74
CA THR A 25 11.47 -11.40 16.68
C THR A 25 10.52 -10.94 15.58
N VAL A 26 10.79 -9.78 15.00
CA VAL A 26 10.01 -9.19 13.90
C VAL A 26 10.91 -9.03 12.69
N SER A 27 10.40 -9.32 11.52
CA SER A 27 11.08 -9.12 10.24
C SER A 27 10.12 -8.67 9.15
N GLY A 28 10.63 -7.93 8.14
CA GLY A 28 9.90 -7.50 6.96
C GLY A 28 9.00 -6.28 7.20
N ALA A 29 9.30 -5.46 8.22
CA ALA A 29 8.63 -4.20 8.52
C ALA A 29 9.59 -3.02 8.27
N ASP A 30 9.16 -2.05 7.48
CA ASP A 30 9.92 -0.86 7.10
C ASP A 30 9.27 0.43 7.63
N HIS A 31 7.94 0.47 7.73
CA HIS A 31 7.16 1.61 8.22
C HIS A 31 6.71 1.46 9.66
N LEU A 32 6.51 0.21 10.11
CA LEU A 32 6.13 -0.12 11.48
C LEU A 32 7.36 -0.51 12.29
N SER A 33 7.48 0.01 13.51
CA SER A 33 8.58 -0.39 14.39
C SER A 33 8.38 -1.81 14.94
N GLY A 34 9.48 -2.51 15.21
CA GLY A 34 9.42 -3.83 15.83
C GLY A 34 8.75 -3.82 17.21
N ASP A 35 8.91 -2.72 17.97
CA ASP A 35 8.28 -2.55 19.29
C ASP A 35 6.77 -2.41 19.14
N GLU A 36 6.29 -1.60 18.18
CA GLU A 36 4.86 -1.44 17.86
C GLU A 36 4.22 -2.76 17.44
N LEU A 37 4.88 -3.52 16.56
CA LEU A 37 4.40 -4.82 16.12
C LEU A 37 4.39 -5.86 17.25
N THR A 38 5.36 -5.81 18.16
CA THR A 38 5.40 -6.68 19.34
C THR A 38 4.27 -6.35 20.30
N GLU A 39 3.96 -5.07 20.49
CA GLU A 39 2.83 -4.62 21.30
C GLU A 39 1.49 -5.05 20.68
N LEU A 40 1.31 -4.84 19.37
CA LEU A 40 0.12 -5.28 18.62
C LEU A 40 -0.05 -6.80 18.65
N ALA A 41 1.04 -7.56 18.59
CA ALA A 41 1.01 -9.02 18.70
C ALA A 41 0.41 -9.47 20.04
N ALA A 42 0.59 -8.69 21.10
CA ALA A 42 0.04 -8.92 22.45
C ALA A 42 0.21 -10.38 22.91
N VAL A 43 1.44 -10.91 22.83
CA VAL A 43 1.73 -12.28 23.25
C VAL A 43 1.54 -12.38 24.76
N PRO A 44 0.63 -13.25 25.27
CA PRO A 44 0.37 -13.32 26.71
C PRO A 44 1.61 -13.80 27.49
N ALA A 45 1.88 -13.19 28.63
CA ALA A 45 2.94 -13.62 29.52
C ALA A 45 2.75 -15.09 29.95
N GLY A 46 3.82 -15.87 29.94
CA GLY A 46 3.76 -17.29 30.26
C GLY A 46 3.27 -18.20 29.13
N SER A 47 3.07 -17.64 27.91
CA SER A 47 2.85 -18.47 26.73
C SER A 47 4.04 -19.36 26.43
N THR A 48 3.76 -20.54 25.87
CA THR A 48 4.79 -21.42 25.32
C THR A 48 4.63 -21.52 23.81
N LEU A 49 5.66 -21.93 23.09
CA LEU A 49 5.56 -22.20 21.65
C LEU A 49 4.52 -23.25 21.29
N LEU A 50 4.11 -24.10 22.23
CA LEU A 50 3.12 -25.16 22.01
C LEU A 50 1.67 -24.70 22.22
N ASN A 51 1.46 -23.67 23.09
CA ASN A 51 0.10 -23.19 23.43
C ASN A 51 -0.21 -21.79 22.89
N VAL A 52 0.78 -21.04 22.35
CA VAL A 52 0.56 -19.71 21.83
C VAL A 52 -0.44 -19.71 20.66
N ASP A 53 -1.42 -18.79 20.73
CA ASP A 53 -2.42 -18.60 19.67
C ASP A 53 -1.84 -17.80 18.51
N ALA A 54 -1.14 -18.50 17.61
CA ALA A 54 -0.53 -17.89 16.43
C ALA A 54 -1.56 -17.22 15.50
N ASN A 55 -2.76 -17.80 15.38
CA ASN A 55 -3.82 -17.25 14.52
C ASN A 55 -4.39 -15.94 15.11
N GLY A 56 -4.60 -15.90 16.43
CA GLY A 56 -5.03 -14.70 17.12
C GLY A 56 -4.01 -13.57 17.01
N ILE A 57 -2.71 -13.88 17.12
CA ILE A 57 -1.61 -12.91 16.88
C ILE A 57 -1.66 -12.40 15.44
N ALA A 58 -1.72 -13.30 14.46
CA ALA A 58 -1.79 -12.93 13.06
C ALA A 58 -2.99 -12.02 12.75
N THR A 59 -4.16 -12.30 13.34
CA THR A 59 -5.36 -11.49 13.18
C THR A 59 -5.19 -10.08 13.76
N ARG A 60 -4.57 -9.95 14.94
CA ARG A 60 -4.32 -8.64 15.56
C ARG A 60 -3.35 -7.79 14.71
N LEU A 61 -2.27 -8.40 14.25
CA LEU A 61 -1.30 -7.74 13.38
C LEU A 61 -1.91 -7.33 12.04
N ALA A 62 -2.72 -8.19 11.42
CA ALA A 62 -3.40 -7.92 10.15
C ALA A 62 -4.48 -6.82 10.25
N ALA A 63 -4.88 -6.42 11.46
CA ALA A 63 -5.77 -5.27 11.66
C ALA A 63 -5.10 -3.92 11.40
N ASN A 64 -3.76 -3.87 11.41
CA ASN A 64 -3.03 -2.65 11.04
C ASN A 64 -3.05 -2.49 9.51
N PRO A 65 -3.45 -1.30 8.97
CA PRO A 65 -3.55 -1.06 7.51
C PRO A 65 -2.26 -1.35 6.74
N TRP A 66 -1.11 -1.13 7.37
CA TRP A 66 0.19 -1.38 6.77
C TRP A 66 0.54 -2.86 6.63
N VAL A 67 -0.11 -3.74 7.38
CA VAL A 67 0.18 -5.17 7.33
C VAL A 67 -0.63 -5.84 6.23
N LYS A 68 0.04 -6.24 5.14
CA LYS A 68 -0.56 -6.98 4.03
C LYS A 68 -0.76 -8.44 4.36
N SER A 69 0.26 -9.06 4.95
CA SER A 69 0.19 -10.44 5.42
C SER A 69 1.18 -10.67 6.55
N VAL A 70 0.92 -11.69 7.35
CA VAL A 70 1.77 -12.08 8.47
C VAL A 70 1.83 -13.60 8.58
N SER A 71 3.02 -14.15 8.84
CA SER A 71 3.18 -15.51 9.35
C SER A 71 3.80 -15.48 10.74
N VAL A 72 3.32 -16.37 11.60
CA VAL A 72 3.79 -16.50 12.98
C VAL A 72 4.45 -17.88 13.14
N ASP A 73 5.77 -17.89 13.15
CA ASP A 73 6.57 -19.09 13.14
C ASP A 73 7.16 -19.39 14.52
N ARG A 74 7.09 -20.66 14.90
CA ARG A 74 7.65 -21.18 16.16
C ARG A 74 9.06 -21.65 15.93
N VAL A 75 10.04 -20.93 16.46
CA VAL A 75 11.46 -21.30 16.39
C VAL A 75 11.91 -21.84 17.73
N PHE A 76 11.96 -23.17 17.81
CA PHE A 76 12.35 -23.85 19.04
C PHE A 76 13.80 -23.53 19.43
N PRO A 77 14.13 -23.44 20.76
CA PRO A 77 13.25 -23.82 21.86
C PRO A 77 12.32 -22.72 22.40
N ASN A 78 12.53 -21.42 22.13
CA ASN A 78 11.93 -20.34 22.90
C ASN A 78 11.59 -19.07 22.10
N THR A 79 11.68 -19.08 20.76
CA THR A 79 11.50 -17.88 19.94
C THR A 79 10.23 -17.95 19.11
N LEU A 80 9.43 -16.87 19.13
CA LEU A 80 8.31 -16.64 18.23
C LEU A 80 8.74 -15.64 17.16
N ASN A 81 8.72 -16.04 15.90
CA ASN A 81 9.12 -15.17 14.79
C ASN A 81 7.89 -14.65 14.05
N LEU A 82 7.76 -13.32 13.98
CA LEU A 82 6.69 -12.60 13.27
C LEU A 82 7.26 -12.13 11.92
N ASN A 83 6.90 -12.80 10.83
CA ASN A 83 7.30 -12.37 9.50
C ASN A 83 6.16 -11.54 8.89
N ILE A 84 6.42 -10.25 8.75
CA ILE A 84 5.47 -9.27 8.23
C ILE A 84 5.76 -9.04 6.75
N THR A 85 4.71 -8.92 5.96
CA THR A 85 4.78 -8.29 4.64
C THR A 85 3.99 -7.00 4.73
N GLU A 86 4.65 -5.86 4.61
CA GLU A 86 3.98 -4.57 4.61
C GLU A 86 3.38 -4.24 3.24
N ARG A 87 2.38 -3.36 3.25
CA ARG A 87 1.92 -2.65 2.06
C ARG A 87 2.86 -1.49 1.77
N SER A 88 3.14 -1.26 0.51
CA SER A 88 3.81 -0.05 0.04
C SER A 88 2.81 0.99 -0.45
N ILE A 89 3.19 2.26 -0.43
CA ILE A 89 2.42 3.34 -1.04
C ILE A 89 2.56 3.21 -2.55
N SER A 90 1.43 2.96 -3.25
CA SER A 90 1.38 2.95 -4.71
C SER A 90 1.01 4.32 -5.27
N ALA A 91 0.15 5.05 -4.57
CA ALA A 91 -0.24 6.41 -4.93
C ALA A 91 -0.55 7.26 -3.69
N VAL A 92 -0.43 8.57 -3.83
CA VAL A 92 -1.01 9.54 -2.90
C VAL A 92 -2.26 10.13 -3.55
N VAL A 93 -3.37 10.12 -2.83
CA VAL A 93 -4.66 10.56 -3.36
C VAL A 93 -5.06 11.90 -2.71
N ALA A 94 -5.25 12.93 -3.53
CA ALA A 94 -5.73 14.24 -3.11
C ALA A 94 -7.27 14.23 -3.08
N VAL A 95 -7.85 14.17 -1.88
CA VAL A 95 -9.31 14.04 -1.69
C VAL A 95 -9.88 15.31 -1.10
N THR A 96 -10.92 15.86 -1.73
CA THR A 96 -11.69 16.97 -1.16
C THR A 96 -12.72 16.42 -0.18
N VAL A 97 -12.54 16.70 1.11
CA VAL A 97 -13.29 16.03 2.19
C VAL A 97 -14.52 16.80 2.68
N ASP A 98 -14.61 18.12 2.42
CA ASP A 98 -15.72 18.95 2.87
C ASP A 98 -16.11 20.03 1.86
N SER A 99 -17.20 20.75 2.19
CA SER A 99 -17.72 21.85 1.37
C SER A 99 -16.83 23.11 1.39
N SER A 100 -15.81 23.18 2.24
CA SER A 100 -14.83 24.26 2.28
C SER A 100 -13.67 24.06 1.34
N ASN A 101 -13.71 23.00 0.52
CA ASN A 101 -12.64 22.57 -0.41
C ASN A 101 -11.32 22.23 0.31
N THR A 102 -11.40 21.76 1.55
CA THR A 102 -10.22 21.23 2.22
C THR A 102 -9.78 19.95 1.49
N VAL A 103 -8.55 19.96 1.01
CA VAL A 103 -7.93 18.80 0.36
C VAL A 103 -7.09 18.07 1.39
N GLU A 104 -7.32 16.78 1.52
CA GLU A 104 -6.49 15.88 2.30
C GLU A 104 -5.71 14.95 1.36
N ARG A 105 -4.46 14.69 1.73
CA ARG A 105 -3.62 13.73 1.02
C ARG A 105 -3.60 12.40 1.77
N TRP A 106 -3.91 11.32 1.07
CA TRP A 106 -4.01 10.00 1.65
C TRP A 106 -3.13 9.00 0.89
N ALA A 107 -2.33 8.23 1.61
CA ALA A 107 -1.56 7.13 1.06
C ALA A 107 -2.48 5.95 0.73
N LEU A 108 -2.35 5.44 -0.50
CA LEU A 108 -3.11 4.30 -1.01
C LEU A 108 -2.15 3.20 -1.47
N SER A 109 -2.41 1.97 -1.05
CA SER A 109 -1.64 0.79 -1.49
C SER A 109 -2.12 0.26 -2.84
N SER A 110 -1.33 -0.60 -3.48
CA SER A 110 -1.66 -1.22 -4.77
C SER A 110 -2.92 -2.10 -4.73
N ASP A 111 -3.26 -2.65 -3.57
CA ASP A 111 -4.50 -3.41 -3.38
C ASP A 111 -5.71 -2.53 -2.99
N GLY A 112 -5.55 -1.19 -3.04
CA GLY A 112 -6.62 -0.24 -2.78
C GLY A 112 -6.93 0.03 -1.31
N MET A 113 -6.04 -0.37 -0.39
CA MET A 113 -6.18 -0.07 1.04
C MET A 113 -5.74 1.36 1.35
N TRP A 114 -6.56 2.14 2.04
CA TRP A 114 -6.16 3.42 2.63
C TRP A 114 -5.23 3.18 3.81
N LEU A 115 -3.97 3.62 3.68
CA LEU A 115 -2.93 3.36 4.69
C LEU A 115 -2.95 4.41 5.79
N THR A 116 -2.79 5.66 5.42
CA THR A 116 -2.75 6.79 6.36
C THR A 116 -2.97 8.12 5.65
N LYS A 117 -3.41 9.12 6.39
CA LYS A 117 -3.41 10.51 5.94
C LYS A 117 -1.97 11.05 5.97
N ILE A 118 -1.58 11.80 4.96
CA ILE A 118 -0.28 12.47 4.88
C ILE A 118 -0.47 13.95 5.24
N PRO A 119 -0.10 14.40 6.43
CA PRO A 119 -0.18 15.80 6.82
C PRO A 119 0.74 16.69 5.96
N ASP A 120 0.24 17.87 5.57
CA ASP A 120 1.03 18.84 4.81
C ASP A 120 2.15 19.46 5.66
N ASP A 121 1.91 19.65 6.96
CA ASP A 121 2.93 20.13 7.89
C ASP A 121 3.53 18.96 8.68
N ARG A 122 4.75 18.57 8.31
CA ARG A 122 5.53 17.55 9.01
C ARG A 122 5.85 17.93 10.48
N ASN A 123 5.79 19.22 10.85
CA ASN A 123 6.09 19.69 12.20
C ASN A 123 4.85 19.72 13.09
N SER A 124 3.66 19.51 12.55
CA SER A 124 2.43 19.35 13.33
C SER A 124 2.51 18.12 14.26
N ALA A 125 1.60 18.00 15.21
CA ALA A 125 1.53 16.81 16.07
C ALA A 125 1.25 15.53 15.25
N GLU A 126 0.36 15.62 14.27
CA GLU A 126 0.04 14.52 13.35
C GLU A 126 1.24 14.18 12.43
N GLY A 127 1.93 15.23 11.92
CA GLY A 127 3.08 15.04 11.05
C GLY A 127 4.25 14.35 11.74
N LYS A 128 4.53 14.68 13.00
CA LYS A 128 5.59 14.05 13.79
C LYS A 128 5.26 12.61 14.23
N ALA A 129 4.00 12.22 14.16
CA ALA A 129 3.58 10.85 14.47
C ALA A 129 3.88 9.87 13.33
N LEU A 130 4.10 10.37 12.11
CA LEU A 130 4.47 9.52 10.97
C LEU A 130 5.98 9.40 10.84
N PRO A 131 6.52 8.20 10.56
CA PRO A 131 7.94 8.01 10.30
C PRO A 131 8.36 8.67 8.98
N ASP A 132 9.64 9.05 8.89
CA ASP A 132 10.22 9.68 7.69
C ASP A 132 10.11 8.77 6.44
N SER A 133 10.12 7.45 6.61
CA SER A 133 9.94 6.48 5.51
C SER A 133 8.61 6.69 4.78
N VAL A 134 7.51 6.94 5.52
CA VAL A 134 6.19 7.21 4.93
C VAL A 134 6.21 8.47 4.07
N TYR A 135 6.86 9.54 4.53
CA TYR A 135 6.99 10.76 3.75
C TYR A 135 7.84 10.57 2.50
N ASN A 136 8.96 9.86 2.63
CA ASN A 136 9.84 9.59 1.49
C ASN A 136 9.13 8.76 0.42
N ASP A 137 8.36 7.76 0.82
CA ASP A 137 7.59 6.94 -0.11
C ASP A 137 6.44 7.72 -0.75
N ALA A 138 5.76 8.57 0.03
CA ALA A 138 4.70 9.44 -0.48
C ALA A 138 5.22 10.49 -1.48
N GLU A 139 6.44 11.01 -1.30
CA GLU A 139 7.07 11.95 -2.23
C GLU A 139 7.49 11.30 -3.55
N ASN A 140 7.80 10.00 -3.53
CA ASN A 140 8.16 9.23 -4.71
C ASN A 140 6.95 8.62 -5.43
N ALA A 141 5.78 8.59 -4.78
CA ALA A 141 4.55 8.07 -5.37
C ALA A 141 3.87 9.12 -6.26
N LEU A 142 3.16 8.64 -7.30
CA LEU A 142 2.32 9.52 -8.12
C LEU A 142 1.11 10.01 -7.34
N GLU A 143 0.79 11.30 -7.51
CA GLU A 143 -0.40 11.88 -6.89
C GLU A 143 -1.62 11.74 -7.82
N ILE A 144 -2.70 11.15 -7.30
CA ILE A 144 -4.00 11.07 -7.97
C ILE A 144 -4.80 12.32 -7.59
N THR A 145 -5.21 13.08 -8.60
CA THR A 145 -5.93 14.36 -8.48
C THR A 145 -7.27 14.34 -9.24
N ASP A 146 -8.01 15.45 -9.17
CA ASP A 146 -9.28 15.66 -9.90
C ASP A 146 -10.35 14.60 -9.62
N ILE A 147 -10.36 14.08 -8.40
CA ILE A 147 -11.37 13.13 -7.97
C ILE A 147 -12.68 13.87 -7.67
N PRO A 148 -13.82 13.43 -8.21
CA PRO A 148 -15.12 14.00 -7.84
C PRO A 148 -15.37 13.98 -6.34
N TYR A 149 -15.99 15.03 -5.83
CA TYR A 149 -16.37 15.15 -4.41
C TYR A 149 -17.19 13.94 -3.92
N GLY A 150 -16.94 13.52 -2.69
CA GLY A 150 -17.72 12.46 -2.03
C GLY A 150 -16.89 11.23 -1.59
N SER A 151 -15.59 11.22 -1.83
CA SER A 151 -14.71 10.18 -1.28
C SER A 151 -14.44 10.47 0.21
N THR A 152 -14.57 9.45 1.04
CA THR A 152 -14.30 9.53 2.50
C THR A 152 -13.27 8.46 2.87
N PRO A 153 -11.96 8.76 2.74
CA PRO A 153 -10.92 7.82 3.12
C PRO A 153 -10.94 7.54 4.61
N GLU A 154 -10.70 6.29 4.97
CA GLU A 154 -10.52 5.85 6.35
C GLU A 154 -9.39 4.81 6.38
N ALA A 155 -8.41 5.00 7.26
CA ALA A 155 -7.28 4.08 7.37
C ALA A 155 -7.77 2.66 7.72
N GLY A 156 -7.33 1.67 6.93
CA GLY A 156 -7.76 0.28 7.06
C GLY A 156 -9.03 -0.08 6.28
N SER A 157 -9.66 0.88 5.59
CA SER A 157 -10.73 0.60 4.65
C SER A 157 -10.21 0.47 3.22
N TYR A 158 -10.93 -0.24 2.36
CA TYR A 158 -10.63 -0.27 0.92
C TYR A 158 -11.28 0.91 0.20
N CYS A 159 -10.55 1.45 -0.77
CA CYS A 159 -11.11 2.44 -1.69
C CYS A 159 -12.29 1.83 -2.46
N ASN A 160 -13.39 2.55 -2.50
CA ASN A 160 -14.61 2.18 -3.23
C ASN A 160 -14.95 3.19 -4.33
N ASN A 161 -13.99 4.03 -4.70
CA ASN A 161 -14.16 5.03 -5.75
C ASN A 161 -13.58 4.50 -7.07
N SER A 162 -14.45 4.21 -8.03
CA SER A 162 -14.07 3.63 -9.33
C SER A 162 -13.10 4.50 -10.15
N ASN A 163 -13.07 5.82 -9.92
CA ASN A 163 -12.13 6.71 -10.59
C ASN A 163 -10.72 6.50 -10.04
N VAL A 164 -10.61 6.43 -8.70
CA VAL A 164 -9.35 6.15 -8.00
C VAL A 164 -8.86 4.75 -8.36
N GLU A 165 -9.75 3.75 -8.36
CA GLU A 165 -9.39 2.37 -8.73
C GLU A 165 -8.85 2.29 -10.17
N ASN A 166 -9.48 3.00 -11.12
CA ASN A 166 -8.99 3.06 -12.49
C ASN A 166 -7.61 3.75 -12.57
N ALA A 167 -7.43 4.88 -11.89
CA ALA A 167 -6.15 5.60 -11.85
C ALA A 167 -5.04 4.73 -11.22
N LEU A 168 -5.35 4.05 -10.11
CA LEU A 168 -4.44 3.10 -9.48
C LEU A 168 -4.06 1.97 -10.43
N GLY A 169 -5.02 1.40 -11.14
CA GLY A 169 -4.78 0.37 -12.16
C GLY A 169 -3.90 0.86 -13.32
N VAL A 170 -3.98 2.15 -13.71
CA VAL A 170 -3.07 2.76 -14.69
C VAL A 170 -1.67 2.85 -14.09
N ILE A 171 -1.53 3.35 -12.86
CA ILE A 171 -0.23 3.51 -12.17
C ILE A 171 0.47 2.14 -12.03
N ASP A 172 -0.22 1.15 -11.49
CA ASP A 172 0.34 -0.18 -11.26
C ASP A 172 0.64 -0.94 -12.58
N GLY A 173 -0.08 -0.60 -13.65
CA GLY A 173 0.14 -1.15 -14.98
C GLY A 173 1.36 -0.58 -15.70
N MET A 174 1.85 0.60 -15.37
CA MET A 174 3.01 1.23 -16.02
C MET A 174 4.34 0.56 -15.64
N THR A 175 5.36 0.75 -16.49
CA THR A 175 6.75 0.45 -16.12
C THR A 175 7.33 1.55 -15.23
N THR A 176 8.41 1.23 -14.53
CA THR A 176 9.19 2.24 -13.79
C THR A 176 9.76 3.33 -14.69
N GLU A 177 9.94 3.06 -15.99
CA GLU A 177 10.42 4.03 -16.98
C GLU A 177 9.42 5.19 -17.18
N LEU A 178 8.13 4.87 -17.36
CA LEU A 178 7.11 5.91 -17.56
C LEU A 178 6.64 6.47 -16.21
N ALA A 179 6.45 5.63 -15.21
CA ALA A 179 6.05 6.07 -13.87
C ALA A 179 7.04 7.07 -13.26
N GLY A 180 8.35 6.85 -13.44
CA GLY A 180 9.41 7.75 -12.97
C GLY A 180 9.45 9.11 -13.68
N GLN A 181 8.80 9.25 -14.85
CA GLN A 181 8.62 10.53 -15.54
C GLN A 181 7.31 11.22 -15.16
N GLY A 182 6.42 10.53 -14.45
CA GLY A 182 5.13 11.04 -14.04
C GLY A 182 5.22 12.15 -13.00
N LYS A 183 4.27 13.06 -13.02
CA LYS A 183 4.06 14.12 -12.04
C LYS A 183 2.76 13.90 -11.27
N SER A 184 1.66 13.68 -11.97
CA SER A 184 0.34 13.48 -11.37
C SER A 184 -0.57 12.69 -12.32
N VAL A 185 -1.61 12.10 -11.75
CA VAL A 185 -2.63 11.33 -12.47
C VAL A 185 -4.01 11.93 -12.17
N ALA A 186 -4.65 12.51 -13.17
CA ALA A 186 -6.01 13.03 -13.04
C ALA A 186 -7.04 11.90 -13.19
N ALA A 187 -7.96 11.78 -12.22
CA ALA A 187 -8.97 10.72 -12.12
C ALA A 187 -10.40 11.29 -12.22
N ALA A 188 -10.66 12.05 -13.29
CA ALA A 188 -11.93 12.75 -13.47
C ALA A 188 -13.14 11.81 -13.67
N SER A 189 -12.94 10.64 -14.26
CA SER A 189 -13.94 9.57 -14.39
C SER A 189 -13.28 8.19 -14.44
N SER A 190 -14.08 7.14 -14.24
CA SER A 190 -13.62 5.74 -14.19
C SER A 190 -13.07 5.19 -15.53
N ASP A 191 -13.16 5.96 -16.60
CA ASP A 191 -12.65 5.64 -17.94
C ASP A 191 -11.87 6.81 -18.58
N SER A 192 -11.49 7.81 -17.77
CA SER A 192 -10.79 9.03 -18.24
C SER A 192 -9.64 9.40 -17.33
N THR A 193 -8.67 8.50 -17.23
CA THR A 193 -7.42 8.77 -16.51
C THR A 193 -6.41 9.42 -17.44
N THR A 194 -5.78 10.51 -16.96
CA THR A 194 -4.74 11.25 -17.67
C THR A 194 -3.49 11.35 -16.79
N LEU A 195 -2.36 10.90 -17.30
CA LEU A 195 -1.05 11.08 -16.68
C LEU A 195 -0.43 12.39 -17.18
N THR A 196 0.00 13.24 -16.29
CA THR A 196 0.83 14.41 -16.59
C THR A 196 2.28 14.08 -16.26
N LEU A 197 3.19 14.26 -17.22
CA LEU A 197 4.62 14.07 -17.03
C LEU A 197 5.28 15.32 -16.44
N GLN A 198 6.48 15.16 -15.87
CA GLN A 198 7.27 16.26 -15.30
C GLN A 198 7.63 17.34 -16.35
N ASN A 199 7.76 16.95 -17.63
CA ASN A 199 8.00 17.85 -18.74
C ASN A 199 6.72 18.52 -19.30
N GLY A 200 5.56 18.28 -18.69
CA GLY A 200 4.27 18.86 -19.07
C GLY A 200 3.50 18.11 -20.15
N ILE A 201 4.01 16.99 -20.67
CA ILE A 201 3.24 16.17 -21.62
C ILE A 201 2.07 15.50 -20.87
N GLU A 202 0.88 15.60 -21.45
CA GLU A 202 -0.31 14.90 -20.94
C GLU A 202 -0.57 13.65 -21.76
N ILE A 203 -0.81 12.51 -21.07
CA ILE A 203 -1.10 11.21 -21.69
C ILE A 203 -2.47 10.73 -21.23
N ALA A 204 -3.45 10.74 -22.14
CA ALA A 204 -4.79 10.23 -21.87
C ALA A 204 -4.83 8.70 -22.08
N PHE A 205 -4.78 7.95 -20.97
CA PHE A 205 -4.89 6.50 -20.96
C PHE A 205 -6.33 6.02 -21.09
N GLY A 206 -7.29 6.75 -20.54
CA GLY A 206 -8.67 6.31 -20.42
C GLY A 206 -8.84 5.27 -19.31
N ASP A 207 -9.22 4.05 -19.67
CA ASP A 207 -9.32 2.93 -18.73
C ASP A 207 -7.96 2.27 -18.45
N SER A 208 -7.90 1.46 -17.39
CA SER A 208 -6.70 0.73 -16.95
C SER A 208 -6.43 -0.58 -17.70
N LYS A 209 -7.04 -0.76 -18.88
CA LYS A 209 -6.78 -1.94 -19.73
C LYS A 209 -5.58 -1.70 -20.65
N ASP A 210 -4.88 -2.78 -20.97
CA ASP A 210 -3.79 -2.80 -21.95
C ASP A 210 -2.69 -1.74 -21.70
N ILE A 211 -2.43 -1.40 -20.43
CA ILE A 211 -1.53 -0.29 -20.06
C ILE A 211 -0.14 -0.45 -20.66
N ARG A 212 0.41 -1.66 -20.70
CA ARG A 212 1.72 -1.93 -21.31
C ARG A 212 1.77 -1.62 -22.79
N ASP A 213 0.69 -1.92 -23.52
CA ASP A 213 0.60 -1.62 -24.95
C ASP A 213 0.41 -0.12 -25.18
N LYS A 214 -0.45 0.54 -24.38
CA LYS A 214 -0.63 1.99 -24.40
C LYS A 214 0.68 2.72 -24.09
N GLU A 215 1.41 2.30 -23.07
CA GLU A 215 2.72 2.84 -22.68
C GLU A 215 3.74 2.72 -23.82
N ARG A 216 3.88 1.52 -24.42
CA ARG A 216 4.80 1.31 -25.53
C ARG A 216 4.56 2.27 -26.69
N VAL A 217 3.28 2.53 -27.02
CA VAL A 217 2.91 3.52 -28.05
C VAL A 217 3.30 4.93 -27.63
N CYS A 218 3.06 5.31 -26.37
CA CYS A 218 3.46 6.63 -25.84
C CYS A 218 4.96 6.84 -25.91
N LEU A 219 5.76 5.89 -25.43
CA LEU A 219 7.21 5.98 -25.43
C LEU A 219 7.77 6.06 -26.85
N GLN A 220 7.20 5.29 -27.80
CA GLN A 220 7.57 5.38 -29.20
C GLN A 220 7.28 6.74 -29.79
N LEU A 221 6.07 7.30 -29.60
CA LEU A 221 5.69 8.62 -30.10
C LEU A 221 6.58 9.73 -29.51
N MET A 222 6.84 9.70 -28.20
CA MET A 222 7.72 10.67 -27.55
C MET A 222 9.15 10.61 -28.11
N LYS A 223 9.66 9.44 -28.43
CA LYS A 223 10.97 9.26 -29.05
C LYS A 223 11.01 9.76 -30.50
N GLU A 224 9.98 9.48 -31.31
CA GLU A 224 9.90 9.89 -32.73
C GLU A 224 9.72 11.42 -32.89
N HIS A 225 9.10 12.05 -31.90
CA HIS A 225 8.74 13.47 -31.93
C HIS A 225 9.29 14.23 -30.73
N GLU A 226 10.51 13.93 -30.33
CA GLU A 226 11.17 14.51 -29.15
C GLU A 226 11.07 16.04 -29.12
N GLY A 227 10.62 16.58 -28.00
CA GLY A 227 10.45 18.01 -27.77
C GLY A 227 9.30 18.68 -28.57
N LYS A 228 8.48 17.91 -29.30
CA LYS A 228 7.40 18.45 -30.13
C LYS A 228 6.00 18.07 -29.66
N ILE A 229 5.86 17.21 -28.66
CA ILE A 229 4.58 16.70 -28.18
C ILE A 229 4.16 17.44 -26.91
N SER A 230 2.91 17.86 -26.84
CA SER A 230 2.26 18.37 -25.63
C SER A 230 1.19 17.41 -25.08
N TYR A 231 0.59 16.59 -25.94
CA TYR A 231 -0.51 15.70 -25.56
C TYR A 231 -0.50 14.41 -26.39
N ILE A 232 -0.75 13.29 -25.73
CA ILE A 232 -0.93 11.96 -26.37
C ILE A 232 -2.24 11.34 -25.89
N ASN A 233 -3.03 10.80 -26.81
CA ASN A 233 -4.24 10.03 -26.50
C ASN A 233 -4.03 8.59 -26.96
N VAL A 234 -3.99 7.66 -26.03
CA VAL A 234 -3.83 6.22 -26.23
C VAL A 234 -5.00 5.40 -25.71
N ARG A 235 -6.16 6.04 -25.48
CA ARG A 235 -7.38 5.33 -25.07
C ARG A 235 -7.69 4.14 -25.99
N VAL A 236 -7.35 4.27 -27.26
CA VAL A 236 -7.41 3.19 -28.26
C VAL A 236 -6.01 2.93 -28.79
N VAL A 237 -5.38 1.83 -28.38
CA VAL A 237 -3.97 1.47 -28.70
C VAL A 237 -3.64 1.58 -30.18
N ASN A 238 -4.53 1.07 -31.05
CA ASN A 238 -4.30 1.02 -32.50
C ASN A 238 -4.67 2.32 -33.26
N LYS A 239 -5.09 3.36 -32.54
CA LYS A 239 -5.46 4.69 -33.10
C LYS A 239 -4.97 5.80 -32.19
N PRO A 240 -3.67 5.88 -31.92
CA PRO A 240 -3.14 6.94 -31.09
C PRO A 240 -3.27 8.30 -31.81
N VAL A 241 -3.53 9.35 -31.03
CA VAL A 241 -3.57 10.74 -31.52
C VAL A 241 -2.65 11.56 -30.63
N TRP A 242 -1.90 12.49 -31.22
CA TRP A 242 -1.05 13.40 -30.46
C TRP A 242 -1.18 14.83 -30.96
N ARG A 243 -0.78 15.79 -30.13
CA ARG A 243 -0.74 17.22 -30.48
C ARG A 243 0.68 17.76 -30.27
N SER A 244 1.07 18.66 -31.15
CA SER A 244 2.34 19.41 -30.99
C SER A 244 2.20 20.49 -29.90
N VAL A 245 3.35 20.96 -29.44
CA VAL A 245 3.49 22.15 -28.60
C VAL A 245 3.05 23.39 -29.37
#